data_2268bf8b3a079c31a22dda2b101233d0
#
_entry.id   2268bf8b3a079c31a22dda2b101233d0
#
_cell.length_a   1.000
_cell.length_b   1.000
_cell.length_c   1.000
_cell.angle_alpha   90.00
_cell.angle_beta   90.00
_cell.angle_gamma   90.00
#
_symmetry.space_group_name_H-M   'P 1'
#
loop_
_entity.id
_entity.type
_entity.pdbx_description
1 polymer ?
#
loop_
_entity_poly.entity_id
_entity_poly.type
_entity_poly.pdbx_seq_one_letter_code
_entity_poly.pdbx_strand_id
1 'polypeptide(L)'
;MVVEWPRRHAGDMTKSAAARPGSSPVRRAAAVAGAAVLAGTAAVCAPGVAYSAPGVAHPAPRVTAATATDFGDCPTLPGGVDPSRWRCEVHTAAPRLTLGGVTVSLAPITMTHAEGPMPDGSDGQVWGAMHSSPTALPGGLTGTPAGDRTAVLGLAIAPEYGGRSDFYTGRFSLRFRLLGPLVPHGCTIGAGDPVDFQLKRSGPSRWVSQDPPVIEFSAYDDTFAAPAAGHCGPLTAALNRRLGLPAAQGNRLSYDASYTFKTYDQLPADHDKEQKGGNLSR
;
A
#
# COMPACT_ATOMS: atom_id res chain seq x y z
N MET A 1 14.47 -19.92 12.66
CA MET A 1 13.42 -20.77 12.08
C MET A 1 12.76 -19.94 11.01
N VAL A 2 12.99 -20.26 9.74
CA VAL A 2 12.39 -19.53 8.61
C VAL A 2 10.98 -20.08 8.45
N VAL A 3 9.96 -19.28 8.70
CA VAL A 3 8.58 -19.67 8.37
C VAL A 3 8.46 -19.51 6.86
N GLU A 4 8.69 -20.60 6.13
CA GLU A 4 8.32 -20.67 4.71
C GLU A 4 6.80 -20.76 4.61
N TRP A 5 6.24 -19.83 3.84
CA TRP A 5 4.88 -19.97 3.35
C TRP A 5 4.79 -21.26 2.53
N PRO A 6 3.74 -22.07 2.67
CA PRO A 6 3.59 -23.27 1.88
C PRO A 6 3.56 -22.91 0.39
N ARG A 7 4.59 -23.34 -0.34
CA ARG A 7 4.57 -23.30 -1.81
C ARG A 7 3.48 -24.25 -2.26
N ARG A 8 2.41 -23.72 -2.83
CA ARG A 8 1.45 -24.54 -3.57
C ARG A 8 2.20 -25.26 -4.69
N HIS A 9 2.09 -26.57 -4.72
CA HIS A 9 2.49 -27.37 -5.88
C HIS A 9 1.66 -26.91 -7.08
N ALA A 10 2.32 -26.27 -8.04
CA ALA A 10 1.75 -26.04 -9.36
C ALA A 10 1.54 -27.41 -10.00
N GLY A 11 0.28 -27.83 -10.05
CA GLY A 11 -0.13 -29.01 -10.79
C GLY A 11 0.20 -28.83 -12.24
N ASP A 12 1.00 -29.74 -12.75
CA ASP A 12 1.41 -29.95 -14.12
C ASP A 12 0.16 -30.09 -15.03
N MET A 13 -0.10 -29.07 -15.87
CA MET A 13 -1.01 -29.19 -16.99
C MET A 13 -0.22 -29.06 -18.30
N THR A 14 0.50 -30.10 -18.64
CA THR A 14 0.93 -30.36 -19.99
C THR A 14 -0.25 -30.93 -20.79
N LYS A 15 -0.71 -30.22 -21.83
CA LYS A 15 -1.17 -30.75 -23.12
C LYS A 15 -1.53 -29.57 -24.03
N SER A 16 -0.68 -29.34 -25.00
CA SER A 16 -0.76 -29.74 -26.40
C SER A 16 -1.71 -28.89 -27.26
N ALA A 17 -1.12 -28.09 -28.16
CA ALA A 17 -1.53 -28.05 -29.56
C ALA A 17 -0.59 -27.15 -30.41
N ALA A 18 0.16 -27.83 -31.23
CA ALA A 18 0.40 -27.65 -32.68
C ALA A 18 0.73 -26.26 -33.24
N ALA A 19 1.87 -26.28 -33.88
CA ALA A 19 2.54 -25.34 -34.75
C ALA A 19 1.73 -24.82 -35.95
N ARG A 20 2.13 -23.61 -36.44
CA ARG A 20 2.46 -23.36 -37.83
C ARG A 20 3.35 -22.13 -37.99
N PRO A 21 4.31 -22.12 -38.93
CA PRO A 21 5.32 -21.08 -39.11
C PRO A 21 4.90 -20.04 -40.16
N GLY A 22 5.34 -18.80 -39.98
CA GLY A 22 5.16 -17.70 -40.94
C GLY A 22 6.35 -16.74 -40.90
N SER A 23 7.18 -16.91 -41.84
CA SER A 23 8.27 -16.12 -42.47
C SER A 23 8.41 -14.63 -42.13
N SER A 24 9.68 -14.29 -41.95
CA SER A 24 10.33 -12.94 -41.95
C SER A 24 10.06 -12.11 -43.20
N PRO A 25 10.34 -10.79 -43.21
CA PRO A 25 11.67 -10.43 -43.71
C PRO A 25 12.40 -9.31 -42.95
N VAL A 26 13.69 -9.49 -42.94
CA VAL A 26 14.82 -8.59 -42.73
C VAL A 26 14.63 -7.21 -43.40
N ARG A 27 14.89 -6.12 -42.68
CA ARG A 27 15.38 -4.88 -43.30
C ARG A 27 16.53 -4.29 -42.47
N ARG A 28 17.54 -3.95 -43.26
CA ARG A 28 18.91 -3.64 -42.94
C ARG A 28 19.13 -2.30 -42.25
N ALA A 29 20.22 -2.26 -41.59
CA ALA A 29 20.91 -1.17 -40.92
C ALA A 29 21.20 0.05 -41.83
N ALA A 30 21.28 1.21 -41.20
CA ALA A 30 22.12 2.29 -41.64
C ALA A 30 22.87 2.85 -40.40
N ALA A 31 24.16 2.63 -40.42
CA ALA A 31 25.10 3.24 -39.51
C ALA A 31 25.42 4.65 -40.01
N VAL A 32 25.36 5.64 -39.15
CA VAL A 32 25.96 6.96 -39.40
C VAL A 32 26.99 7.20 -38.31
N ALA A 33 28.25 7.21 -38.72
CA ALA A 33 29.37 7.63 -37.95
C ALA A 33 29.43 9.17 -37.95
N GLY A 34 29.53 9.78 -36.78
CA GLY A 34 29.78 11.21 -36.58
C GLY A 34 30.94 11.42 -35.63
N ALA A 35 31.94 12.11 -36.15
CA ALA A 35 33.29 12.31 -35.61
C ALA A 35 33.36 13.16 -34.35
N ALA A 36 34.30 12.81 -33.49
CA ALA A 36 34.73 13.53 -32.29
C ALA A 36 35.45 14.83 -32.61
N VAL A 37 35.13 15.86 -31.86
CA VAL A 37 35.99 17.04 -31.70
C VAL A 37 36.38 17.17 -30.22
N LEU A 38 37.67 16.95 -29.96
CA LEU A 38 38.32 17.19 -28.69
C LEU A 38 38.62 18.68 -28.56
N ALA A 39 38.02 19.34 -27.59
CA ALA A 39 38.46 20.62 -27.10
C ALA A 39 38.89 20.46 -25.62
N GLY A 40 40.20 20.51 -25.42
CA GLY A 40 40.79 20.47 -24.10
C GLY A 40 40.66 21.84 -23.42
N THR A 41 40.22 21.86 -22.17
CA THR A 41 40.37 22.99 -21.27
C THR A 41 41.11 22.53 -20.00
N ALA A 42 42.23 23.16 -19.76
CA ALA A 42 43.09 22.96 -18.60
C ALA A 42 42.35 23.40 -17.32
N ALA A 43 42.17 22.50 -16.38
CA ALA A 43 41.66 22.81 -15.06
C ALA A 43 42.81 23.20 -14.13
N VAL A 44 42.75 24.41 -13.64
CA VAL A 44 43.62 24.93 -12.57
C VAL A 44 43.17 24.33 -11.24
N CYS A 45 44.03 23.52 -10.61
CA CYS A 45 43.84 23.02 -9.26
C CYS A 45 44.05 24.12 -8.22
N ALA A 46 42.98 24.58 -7.60
CA ALA A 46 43.08 25.35 -6.35
C ALA A 46 42.95 24.36 -5.17
N PRO A 47 43.78 24.47 -4.10
CA PRO A 47 43.66 23.63 -2.92
C PRO A 47 42.41 24.04 -2.10
N GLY A 48 41.34 23.30 -2.23
CA GLY A 48 40.15 23.47 -1.40
C GLY A 48 40.38 22.86 -0.02
N VAL A 49 40.37 23.70 1.01
CA VAL A 49 40.29 23.28 2.42
C VAL A 49 38.97 22.57 2.63
N ALA A 50 39.05 21.27 2.91
CA ALA A 50 37.88 20.46 3.28
C ALA A 50 37.40 20.90 4.68
N TYR A 51 36.32 21.65 4.73
CA TYR A 51 35.56 21.85 5.96
C TYR A 51 34.75 20.57 6.21
N SER A 52 35.19 19.76 7.17
CA SER A 52 34.39 18.68 7.71
C SER A 52 33.28 19.31 8.56
N ALA A 53 32.09 19.39 8.03
CA ALA A 53 30.90 19.69 8.82
C ALA A 53 30.70 18.60 9.87
N PRO A 54 30.45 18.92 11.16
CA PRO A 54 30.12 17.90 12.16
C PRO A 54 28.80 17.23 11.74
N GLY A 55 28.88 15.93 11.46
CA GLY A 55 27.71 15.12 11.17
C GLY A 55 26.75 15.16 12.35
N VAL A 56 25.60 15.80 12.15
CA VAL A 56 24.48 15.71 13.09
C VAL A 56 23.97 14.28 12.99
N ALA A 57 24.39 13.45 13.95
CA ALA A 57 23.82 12.12 14.11
C ALA A 57 22.32 12.29 14.40
N HIS A 58 21.48 11.99 13.43
CA HIS A 58 20.05 11.86 13.67
C HIS A 58 19.87 10.66 14.60
N PRO A 59 19.28 10.83 15.80
CA PRO A 59 18.96 9.69 16.65
C PRO A 59 18.00 8.79 15.86
N ALA A 60 18.33 7.52 15.76
CA ALA A 60 17.41 6.52 15.26
C ALA A 60 16.08 6.65 16.01
N PRO A 61 14.93 6.56 15.32
CA PRO A 61 13.64 6.62 15.98
C PRO A 61 13.61 5.53 17.05
N ARG A 62 13.52 5.97 18.32
CA ARG A 62 13.25 5.05 19.41
C ARG A 62 11.88 4.45 19.13
N VAL A 63 11.85 3.14 18.94
CA VAL A 63 10.62 2.37 19.01
C VAL A 63 10.10 2.59 20.44
N THR A 64 9.16 3.50 20.57
CA THR A 64 8.40 3.70 21.83
C THR A 64 7.72 2.38 22.15
N ALA A 65 7.70 2.05 23.45
CA ALA A 65 7.10 0.87 24.02
C ALA A 65 5.81 0.48 23.29
N ALA A 66 5.70 -0.79 22.93
CA ALA A 66 4.54 -1.34 22.26
C ALA A 66 3.27 -0.95 23.04
N THR A 67 2.52 0.00 22.49
CA THR A 67 1.13 0.18 22.90
C THR A 67 0.45 -1.17 22.71
N ALA A 68 -0.28 -1.64 23.73
CA ALA A 68 -0.99 -2.91 23.64
C ALA A 68 -1.80 -2.91 22.33
N THR A 69 -1.56 -3.92 21.50
CA THR A 69 -2.28 -4.03 20.21
C THR A 69 -3.74 -4.28 20.50
N ASP A 70 -4.59 -3.48 19.90
CA ASP A 70 -6.04 -3.64 19.99
C ASP A 70 -6.51 -4.70 18.99
N PHE A 71 -7.17 -5.73 19.49
CA PHE A 71 -7.80 -6.80 18.70
C PHE A 71 -9.33 -6.63 18.62
N GLY A 72 -9.88 -5.48 19.03
CA GLY A 72 -11.31 -5.19 19.04
C GLY A 72 -11.98 -5.26 17.66
N ASP A 73 -11.21 -5.01 16.61
CA ASP A 73 -11.69 -5.08 15.23
C ASP A 73 -11.53 -6.46 14.56
N CYS A 74 -11.20 -7.49 15.33
CA CYS A 74 -11.14 -8.85 14.79
C CYS A 74 -12.52 -9.29 14.29
N PRO A 75 -12.66 -9.80 13.05
CA PRO A 75 -13.96 -10.14 12.49
C PRO A 75 -14.55 -11.39 13.15
N THR A 76 -15.88 -11.53 13.07
CA THR A 76 -16.55 -12.78 13.47
C THR A 76 -16.12 -13.93 12.56
N LEU A 77 -15.81 -15.07 13.16
CA LEU A 77 -15.42 -16.27 12.43
C LEU A 77 -16.58 -16.88 11.62
N PRO A 78 -16.28 -17.56 10.50
CA PRO A 78 -17.25 -18.37 9.81
C PRO A 78 -17.83 -19.49 10.72
N GLY A 79 -19.08 -19.89 10.48
CA GLY A 79 -19.66 -20.99 11.23
C GLY A 79 -18.93 -22.32 11.03
N GLY A 80 -18.78 -23.08 12.11
CA GLY A 80 -18.23 -24.44 12.07
C GLY A 80 -16.71 -24.55 12.01
N VAL A 81 -15.98 -23.43 12.13
CA VAL A 81 -14.52 -23.43 12.23
C VAL A 81 -14.05 -23.55 13.70
N ASP A 82 -12.85 -24.04 13.91
CA ASP A 82 -12.21 -24.17 15.22
C ASP A 82 -11.49 -22.87 15.59
N PRO A 83 -11.93 -22.12 16.63
CA PRO A 83 -11.30 -20.86 17.04
C PRO A 83 -9.82 -20.96 17.41
N SER A 84 -9.38 -22.11 17.91
CA SER A 84 -7.97 -22.33 18.26
C SER A 84 -7.05 -22.45 17.03
N ARG A 85 -7.61 -22.68 15.86
CA ARG A 85 -6.91 -22.81 14.57
C ARG A 85 -7.03 -21.57 13.69
N TRP A 86 -7.87 -20.60 14.11
CA TRP A 86 -8.01 -19.33 13.45
C TRP A 86 -7.28 -18.24 14.24
N ARG A 87 -6.60 -17.37 13.55
CA ARG A 87 -5.91 -16.23 14.16
C ARG A 87 -6.46 -14.92 13.62
N CYS A 88 -6.59 -13.95 14.49
CA CYS A 88 -6.76 -12.56 14.11
C CYS A 88 -5.39 -11.90 13.99
N GLU A 89 -5.13 -11.25 12.89
CA GLU A 89 -3.92 -10.49 12.63
C GLU A 89 -4.23 -8.99 12.64
N VAL A 90 -3.38 -8.23 13.33
CA VAL A 90 -3.40 -6.77 13.33
C VAL A 90 -2.14 -6.28 12.65
N HIS A 91 -2.31 -5.66 11.50
CA HIS A 91 -1.24 -5.10 10.68
C HIS A 91 -1.16 -3.59 10.88
N THR A 92 0.06 -3.07 11.02
CA THR A 92 0.33 -1.62 10.98
C THR A 92 1.35 -1.35 9.89
N ALA A 93 1.03 -0.44 8.98
CA ALA A 93 1.88 -0.07 7.86
C ALA A 93 2.09 1.45 7.80
N ALA A 94 3.27 1.87 7.34
CA ALA A 94 3.60 3.26 7.05
C ALA A 94 3.81 3.42 5.52
N PRO A 95 2.74 3.70 4.74
CA PRO A 95 2.82 3.68 3.29
C PRO A 95 3.40 4.97 2.72
N ARG A 96 4.18 4.81 1.65
CA ARG A 96 4.53 5.87 0.71
C ARG A 96 3.79 5.62 -0.61
N LEU A 97 2.97 6.58 -1.00
CA LEU A 97 2.12 6.50 -2.18
C LEU A 97 2.58 7.52 -3.23
N THR A 98 2.84 7.06 -4.45
CA THR A 98 2.89 7.89 -5.65
C THR A 98 1.63 7.58 -6.46
N LEU A 99 0.82 8.60 -6.73
CA LEU A 99 -0.45 8.48 -7.43
C LEU A 99 -0.57 9.63 -8.42
N GLY A 100 -0.51 9.31 -9.71
CA GLY A 100 -0.40 10.33 -10.75
C GLY A 100 0.84 11.20 -10.55
N GLY A 101 0.66 12.51 -10.46
CA GLY A 101 1.71 13.50 -10.27
C GLY A 101 2.09 13.79 -8.81
N VAL A 102 1.58 13.05 -7.83
CA VAL A 102 1.78 13.35 -6.41
C VAL A 102 2.39 12.18 -5.68
N THR A 103 3.42 12.48 -4.88
CA THR A 103 4.01 11.52 -3.93
C THR A 103 3.80 12.01 -2.50
N VAL A 104 3.31 11.11 -1.62
CA VAL A 104 3.02 11.43 -0.23
C VAL A 104 3.34 10.24 0.68
N SER A 105 3.86 10.52 1.87
CA SER A 105 3.92 9.52 2.94
C SER A 105 2.59 9.59 3.70
N LEU A 106 1.81 8.54 3.60
CA LEU A 106 0.51 8.46 4.26
C LEU A 106 0.69 8.32 5.79
N ALA A 107 -0.30 8.77 6.53
CA ALA A 107 -0.41 8.42 7.95
C ALA A 107 -0.44 6.89 8.10
N PRO A 108 0.01 6.35 9.24
CA PRO A 108 -0.05 4.91 9.49
C PRO A 108 -1.45 4.35 9.26
N ILE A 109 -1.50 3.17 8.67
CA ILE A 109 -2.73 2.41 8.42
C ILE A 109 -2.69 1.19 9.32
N THR A 110 -3.77 0.96 10.06
CA THR A 110 -3.99 -0.28 10.80
C THR A 110 -5.07 -1.09 10.11
N MET A 111 -4.84 -2.38 9.93
CA MET A 111 -5.80 -3.32 9.31
C MET A 111 -5.90 -4.58 10.16
N THR A 112 -7.11 -5.12 10.24
CA THR A 112 -7.38 -6.41 10.89
C THR A 112 -7.98 -7.39 9.88
N HIS A 113 -7.64 -8.64 10.02
CA HIS A 113 -8.30 -9.76 9.34
C HIS A 113 -8.14 -11.03 10.15
N ALA A 114 -8.97 -12.00 9.86
CA ALA A 114 -8.84 -13.35 10.39
C ALA A 114 -8.43 -14.32 9.28
N GLU A 115 -7.65 -15.32 9.63
CA GLU A 115 -7.31 -16.42 8.72
C GLU A 115 -7.20 -17.75 9.45
N GLY A 116 -7.47 -18.81 8.74
CA GLY A 116 -7.41 -20.18 9.27
C GLY A 116 -8.04 -21.20 8.34
N PRO A 117 -8.00 -22.49 8.71
CA PRO A 117 -8.56 -23.54 7.88
C PRO A 117 -10.10 -23.58 7.95
N MET A 118 -10.74 -23.70 6.79
CA MET A 118 -12.16 -23.99 6.68
C MET A 118 -12.46 -25.47 7.00
N PRO A 119 -13.73 -25.84 7.28
CA PRO A 119 -14.09 -27.23 7.56
C PRO A 119 -13.78 -28.22 6.43
N ASP A 120 -13.74 -27.75 5.19
CA ASP A 120 -13.37 -28.55 4.01
C ASP A 120 -11.85 -28.67 3.79
N GLY A 121 -11.05 -28.06 4.69
CA GLY A 121 -9.60 -28.06 4.63
C GLY A 121 -9.00 -26.99 3.71
N SER A 122 -9.80 -26.14 3.08
CA SER A 122 -9.31 -24.97 2.35
C SER A 122 -8.86 -23.87 3.31
N ASP A 123 -8.02 -22.95 2.81
CA ASP A 123 -7.63 -21.75 3.56
C ASP A 123 -8.77 -20.72 3.51
N GLY A 124 -9.14 -20.16 4.66
CA GLY A 124 -10.17 -19.13 4.78
C GLY A 124 -9.57 -17.79 5.26
N GLN A 125 -10.18 -16.71 4.82
CA GLN A 125 -9.89 -15.35 5.29
C GLN A 125 -11.18 -14.58 5.52
N VAL A 126 -11.20 -13.74 6.54
CA VAL A 126 -12.29 -12.80 6.80
C VAL A 126 -11.70 -11.42 7.05
N TRP A 127 -12.18 -10.44 6.31
CA TRP A 127 -11.81 -9.04 6.50
C TRP A 127 -12.43 -8.52 7.81
N GLY A 128 -11.62 -7.76 8.58
CA GLY A 128 -12.06 -7.03 9.77
C GLY A 128 -12.29 -5.56 9.46
N ALA A 129 -11.36 -4.73 9.85
CA ALA A 129 -11.44 -3.28 9.70
C ALA A 129 -10.14 -2.68 9.13
N MET A 130 -10.24 -1.45 8.65
CA MET A 130 -9.10 -0.61 8.31
C MET A 130 -9.28 0.79 8.89
N HIS A 131 -8.26 1.26 9.60
CA HIS A 131 -8.21 2.61 10.13
C HIS A 131 -7.05 3.38 9.51
N SER A 132 -7.33 4.59 9.08
CA SER A 132 -6.34 5.53 8.56
C SER A 132 -6.73 6.95 8.93
N SER A 133 -5.74 7.81 9.10
CA SER A 133 -5.97 9.25 9.25
C SER A 133 -5.70 9.98 7.94
N PRO A 134 -6.43 11.08 7.67
CA PRO A 134 -6.14 11.91 6.51
C PRO A 134 -4.71 12.44 6.53
N THR A 135 -4.07 12.44 5.37
CA THR A 135 -2.73 12.98 5.17
C THR A 135 -2.81 14.20 4.27
N ALA A 136 -2.24 15.32 4.71
CA ALA A 136 -2.19 16.53 3.90
C ALA A 136 -1.38 16.31 2.62
N LEU A 137 -1.92 16.75 1.49
CA LEU A 137 -1.23 16.75 0.20
C LEU A 137 -0.44 18.06 0.03
N PRO A 138 0.88 17.98 -0.25
CA PRO A 138 1.71 19.15 -0.44
C PRO A 138 1.13 20.10 -1.50
N GLY A 139 1.12 21.40 -1.22
CA GLY A 139 0.58 22.42 -2.12
C GLY A 139 -0.95 22.52 -2.11
N GLY A 140 -1.66 21.74 -1.31
CA GLY A 140 -3.10 21.76 -1.20
C GLY A 140 -3.81 21.62 -2.55
N LEU A 141 -4.94 22.31 -2.72
CA LEU A 141 -5.75 22.33 -3.96
C LEU A 141 -5.00 22.91 -5.16
N THR A 142 -4.12 23.89 -4.94
CA THR A 142 -3.44 24.62 -6.02
C THR A 142 -2.14 23.98 -6.46
N GLY A 143 -1.55 23.10 -5.65
CA GLY A 143 -0.24 22.51 -5.90
C GLY A 143 0.91 23.51 -5.71
N THR A 144 0.70 24.60 -5.02
CA THR A 144 1.67 25.66 -4.81
C THR A 144 1.86 25.94 -3.31
N PRO A 145 2.96 26.62 -2.90
CA PRO A 145 3.15 26.99 -1.50
C PRO A 145 2.00 27.81 -0.88
N ALA A 146 1.20 28.49 -1.71
CA ALA A 146 0.01 29.19 -1.23
C ALA A 146 -1.05 28.21 -0.72
N GLY A 147 -1.19 27.03 -1.32
CA GLY A 147 -2.10 25.98 -0.85
C GLY A 147 -1.73 25.42 0.51
N ASP A 148 -0.43 25.39 0.86
CA ASP A 148 0.03 24.94 2.19
C ASP A 148 -0.20 26.01 3.28
N ARG A 149 -0.20 27.30 2.90
CA ARG A 149 -0.32 28.42 3.84
C ARG A 149 -1.75 28.82 4.18
N THR A 150 -2.72 28.34 3.42
CA THR A 150 -4.12 28.77 3.54
C THR A 150 -4.99 27.57 3.86
N ALA A 151 -5.57 27.53 5.05
CA ALA A 151 -6.42 26.43 5.50
C ALA A 151 -7.59 26.13 4.54
N VAL A 152 -8.17 27.17 3.91
CA VAL A 152 -9.25 27.05 2.93
C VAL A 152 -8.84 26.28 1.68
N LEU A 153 -7.56 26.36 1.27
CA LEU A 153 -7.00 25.64 0.13
C LEU A 153 -6.37 24.29 0.51
N GLY A 154 -6.49 23.88 1.75
CA GLY A 154 -6.00 22.60 2.21
C GLY A 154 -6.63 21.44 1.43
N LEU A 155 -5.83 20.45 1.11
CA LEU A 155 -6.25 19.19 0.50
C LEU A 155 -5.56 18.05 1.24
N ALA A 156 -6.33 17.03 1.62
CA ALA A 156 -5.82 15.82 2.23
C ALA A 156 -6.35 14.59 1.49
N ILE A 157 -5.66 13.48 1.67
CA ILE A 157 -6.02 12.17 1.13
C ILE A 157 -6.15 11.17 2.29
N ALA A 158 -7.20 10.36 2.27
CA ALA A 158 -7.43 9.28 3.22
C ALA A 158 -7.69 7.99 2.45
N PRO A 159 -6.87 6.94 2.64
CA PRO A 159 -7.16 5.62 2.08
C PRO A 159 -8.34 4.99 2.82
N GLU A 160 -9.20 4.30 2.06
CA GLU A 160 -10.34 3.53 2.53
C GLU A 160 -10.34 2.16 1.87
N TYR A 161 -10.84 1.15 2.56
CA TYR A 161 -10.93 -0.21 2.00
C TYR A 161 -11.80 -0.23 0.74
N GLY A 162 -11.27 -0.85 -0.30
CA GLY A 162 -11.92 -0.91 -1.62
C GLY A 162 -12.89 -2.08 -1.81
N GLY A 163 -12.95 -3.01 -0.84
CA GLY A 163 -13.85 -4.17 -0.87
C GLY A 163 -13.21 -5.48 -1.33
N ARG A 164 -11.92 -5.48 -1.65
CA ARG A 164 -11.18 -6.70 -2.02
C ARG A 164 -9.91 -6.83 -1.20
N SER A 165 -9.69 -8.00 -0.61
CA SER A 165 -8.46 -8.36 0.08
C SER A 165 -8.20 -9.85 -0.05
N ASP A 166 -6.97 -10.21 -0.35
CA ASP A 166 -6.46 -11.58 -0.32
C ASP A 166 -5.01 -11.49 0.15
N PHE A 167 -4.79 -11.72 1.42
CA PHE A 167 -3.47 -11.62 2.05
C PHE A 167 -2.54 -12.75 1.60
N TYR A 168 -3.05 -13.89 1.13
CA TYR A 168 -2.24 -14.99 0.60
C TYR A 168 -1.61 -14.66 -0.75
N THR A 169 -2.34 -13.94 -1.60
CA THR A 169 -1.86 -13.57 -2.93
C THR A 169 -1.33 -12.15 -3.01
N GLY A 170 -1.52 -11.34 -1.96
CA GLY A 170 -1.16 -9.93 -1.95
C GLY A 170 -2.09 -9.04 -2.79
N ARG A 171 -3.28 -9.52 -3.14
CA ARG A 171 -4.30 -8.70 -3.81
C ARG A 171 -5.03 -7.85 -2.79
N PHE A 172 -5.13 -6.56 -3.10
CA PHE A 172 -5.76 -5.61 -2.20
C PHE A 172 -6.36 -4.46 -3.01
N SER A 173 -7.45 -3.85 -2.53
CA SER A 173 -8.01 -2.68 -3.20
C SER A 173 -8.28 -1.54 -2.21
N LEU A 174 -8.00 -0.31 -2.66
CA LEU A 174 -8.27 0.91 -1.90
C LEU A 174 -9.08 1.90 -2.73
N ARG A 175 -9.83 2.73 -2.02
CA ARG A 175 -10.29 4.02 -2.49
C ARG A 175 -9.52 5.11 -1.77
N PHE A 176 -9.39 6.27 -2.39
CA PHE A 176 -8.74 7.40 -1.74
C PHE A 176 -9.70 8.57 -1.69
N ARG A 177 -10.25 8.82 -0.50
CA ARG A 177 -11.10 9.98 -0.27
C ARG A 177 -10.26 11.25 -0.24
N LEU A 178 -10.71 12.28 -0.97
CA LEU A 178 -10.13 13.61 -0.97
C LEU A 178 -10.92 14.50 -0.02
N LEU A 179 -10.21 15.20 0.85
CA LEU A 179 -10.79 16.00 1.92
C LEU A 179 -10.22 17.42 1.89
N GLY A 180 -11.05 18.38 2.19
CA GLY A 180 -10.66 19.79 2.30
C GLY A 180 -11.88 20.68 2.45
N PRO A 181 -11.71 21.93 2.92
CA PRO A 181 -12.85 22.83 3.17
C PRO A 181 -13.73 23.11 1.94
N LEU A 182 -13.14 23.06 0.76
CA LEU A 182 -13.84 23.29 -0.51
C LEU A 182 -14.17 21.99 -1.26
N VAL A 183 -13.73 20.82 -0.74
CA VAL A 183 -13.89 19.53 -1.42
C VAL A 183 -15.21 18.88 -0.97
N PRO A 184 -16.11 18.49 -1.90
CA PRO A 184 -17.33 17.76 -1.54
C PRO A 184 -17.02 16.45 -0.82
N HIS A 185 -17.84 16.07 0.16
CA HIS A 185 -17.64 14.89 1.01
C HIS A 185 -17.50 13.56 0.25
N GLY A 186 -18.11 13.44 -0.93
CA GLY A 186 -18.05 12.23 -1.76
C GLY A 186 -16.85 12.17 -2.72
N CYS A 187 -15.98 13.18 -2.72
CA CYS A 187 -14.87 13.28 -3.67
C CYS A 187 -13.85 12.16 -3.42
N THR A 188 -13.70 11.25 -4.38
CA THR A 188 -12.93 10.01 -4.17
C THR A 188 -12.24 9.57 -5.46
N ILE A 189 -10.97 9.18 -5.37
CA ILE A 189 -10.25 8.46 -6.42
C ILE A 189 -10.63 6.98 -6.28
N GLY A 190 -11.09 6.37 -7.38
CA GLY A 190 -11.61 5.00 -7.34
C GLY A 190 -13.06 4.91 -6.83
N ALA A 191 -13.88 5.98 -6.99
CA ALA A 191 -15.27 6.00 -6.53
C ALA A 191 -16.12 4.88 -7.15
N GLY A 192 -16.02 4.68 -8.46
CA GLY A 192 -16.74 3.62 -9.18
C GLY A 192 -15.97 2.31 -9.22
N ASP A 193 -14.66 2.38 -9.43
CA ASP A 193 -13.76 1.24 -9.51
C ASP A 193 -12.54 1.49 -8.62
N PRO A 194 -12.41 0.76 -7.50
CA PRO A 194 -11.30 0.93 -6.58
C PRO A 194 -9.95 0.66 -7.24
N VAL A 195 -8.91 1.30 -6.73
CA VAL A 195 -7.53 1.02 -7.15
C VAL A 195 -7.14 -0.37 -6.67
N ASP A 196 -6.85 -1.27 -7.61
CA ASP A 196 -6.40 -2.61 -7.32
C ASP A 196 -4.88 -2.67 -7.24
N PHE A 197 -4.40 -3.32 -6.20
CA PHE A 197 -2.98 -3.54 -5.95
C PHE A 197 -2.66 -5.03 -6.05
N GLN A 198 -1.48 -5.32 -6.60
CA GLN A 198 -0.83 -6.61 -6.54
C GLN A 198 0.48 -6.45 -5.77
N LEU A 199 0.40 -6.59 -4.45
CA LEU A 199 1.51 -6.38 -3.54
C LEU A 199 2.57 -7.47 -3.71
N LYS A 200 3.83 -7.05 -3.80
CA LYS A 200 5.02 -7.91 -3.88
C LYS A 200 5.88 -7.66 -2.65
N ARG A 201 6.39 -8.72 -2.05
CA ARG A 201 7.36 -8.60 -0.97
C ARG A 201 8.68 -8.04 -1.48
N SER A 202 9.27 -7.09 -0.77
CA SER A 202 10.60 -6.54 -1.07
C SER A 202 11.73 -7.42 -0.52
N GLY A 203 11.40 -8.41 0.31
CA GLY A 203 12.33 -9.33 0.95
C GLY A 203 11.62 -10.31 1.89
N PRO A 204 12.39 -11.14 2.61
CA PRO A 204 11.83 -12.07 3.59
C PRO A 204 11.23 -11.32 4.78
N SER A 205 10.20 -11.91 5.39
CA SER A 205 9.68 -11.44 6.68
C SER A 205 10.67 -11.71 7.80
N ARG A 206 10.67 -10.87 8.81
CA ARG A 206 11.56 -10.96 9.97
C ARG A 206 10.75 -11.02 11.27
N TRP A 207 11.01 -12.01 12.09
CA TRP A 207 10.52 -12.03 13.46
C TRP A 207 11.27 -10.99 14.30
N VAL A 208 10.51 -10.09 14.94
CA VAL A 208 11.01 -9.07 15.87
C VAL A 208 10.87 -9.54 17.31
N SER A 209 9.73 -10.19 17.61
CA SER A 209 9.42 -10.78 18.89
C SER A 209 8.63 -12.08 18.70
N GLN A 210 8.75 -13.00 19.64
CA GLN A 210 7.96 -14.24 19.68
C GLN A 210 6.86 -14.19 20.76
N ASP A 211 7.03 -13.33 21.77
CA ASP A 211 6.06 -13.13 22.82
C ASP A 211 5.98 -11.62 23.21
N PRO A 212 4.93 -10.89 22.86
CA PRO A 212 3.94 -11.27 21.85
C PRO A 212 4.57 -11.45 20.46
N PRO A 213 3.97 -12.28 19.57
CA PRO A 213 4.50 -12.48 18.23
C PRO A 213 4.43 -11.17 17.43
N VAL A 214 5.57 -10.73 16.89
CA VAL A 214 5.66 -9.55 16.02
C VAL A 214 6.53 -9.89 14.82
N ILE A 215 5.98 -9.69 13.64
CA ILE A 215 6.65 -9.96 12.37
C ILE A 215 6.67 -8.69 11.54
N GLU A 216 7.84 -8.35 11.01
CA GLU A 216 8.02 -7.22 10.10
C GLU A 216 8.23 -7.69 8.67
N PHE A 217 7.78 -6.87 7.73
CA PHE A 217 7.98 -7.07 6.32
C PHE A 217 7.84 -5.76 5.53
N SER A 218 8.38 -5.76 4.33
CA SER A 218 8.20 -4.67 3.37
C SER A 218 7.53 -5.18 2.11
N ALA A 219 6.67 -4.37 1.52
CA ALA A 219 5.99 -4.69 0.28
C ALA A 219 5.82 -3.45 -0.61
N TYR A 220 5.60 -3.70 -1.90
CA TYR A 220 5.34 -2.65 -2.89
C TYR A 220 4.46 -3.17 -4.01
N ASP A 221 3.86 -2.22 -4.74
CA ASP A 221 3.30 -2.39 -6.07
C ASP A 221 3.64 -1.14 -6.90
N ASP A 222 4.09 -1.32 -8.11
CA ASP A 222 4.42 -0.28 -9.08
C ASP A 222 3.73 -0.50 -10.45
N THR A 223 2.71 -1.37 -10.45
CA THR A 223 2.02 -1.81 -11.67
C THR A 223 0.57 -1.36 -11.78
N PHE A 224 0.00 -0.78 -10.72
CA PHE A 224 -1.40 -0.39 -10.69
C PHE A 224 -1.67 0.89 -11.49
N ALA A 225 -2.89 0.99 -12.01
CA ALA A 225 -3.42 2.22 -12.60
C ALA A 225 -4.22 3.02 -11.57
N ALA A 226 -4.11 4.34 -11.62
CA ALA A 226 -4.88 5.24 -10.79
C ALA A 226 -6.03 5.85 -11.62
N PRO A 227 -7.31 5.58 -11.30
CA PRO A 227 -8.44 6.17 -11.99
C PRO A 227 -8.60 7.66 -11.68
N ALA A 228 -9.44 8.34 -12.42
CA ALA A 228 -9.81 9.71 -12.13
C ALA A 228 -10.55 9.81 -10.79
N ALA A 229 -10.39 10.95 -10.11
CA ALA A 229 -11.25 11.31 -9.01
C ALA A 229 -12.67 11.61 -9.54
N GLY A 230 -13.66 11.11 -8.82
CA GLY A 230 -15.09 11.32 -9.10
C GLY A 230 -15.81 11.93 -7.90
N HIS A 231 -17.06 12.34 -8.11
CA HIS A 231 -17.95 12.93 -7.11
C HIS A 231 -17.40 14.22 -6.44
N CYS A 232 -16.48 14.92 -7.14
CA CYS A 232 -15.87 16.16 -6.65
C CYS A 232 -16.62 17.41 -7.11
N GLY A 233 -17.81 17.26 -7.70
CA GLY A 233 -18.61 18.38 -8.20
C GLY A 233 -17.83 19.24 -9.22
N PRO A 234 -17.90 20.57 -9.11
CA PRO A 234 -17.21 21.48 -10.05
C PRO A 234 -15.68 21.39 -9.96
N LEU A 235 -15.13 20.82 -8.89
CA LEU A 235 -13.68 20.67 -8.72
C LEU A 235 -13.10 19.44 -9.43
N THR A 236 -13.92 18.55 -9.97
CA THR A 236 -13.46 17.27 -10.56
C THR A 236 -12.34 17.47 -11.58
N ALA A 237 -12.51 18.33 -12.56
CA ALA A 237 -11.51 18.57 -13.60
C ALA A 237 -10.21 19.20 -13.04
N ALA A 238 -10.37 20.15 -12.10
CA ALA A 238 -9.22 20.83 -11.47
C ALA A 238 -8.41 19.87 -10.61
N LEU A 239 -9.06 19.04 -9.80
CA LEU A 239 -8.42 18.03 -8.96
C LEU A 239 -7.71 16.96 -9.79
N ASN A 240 -8.35 16.43 -10.83
CA ASN A 240 -7.72 15.46 -11.71
C ASN A 240 -6.46 16.03 -12.38
N ARG A 241 -6.52 17.26 -12.88
CA ARG A 241 -5.34 17.94 -13.43
C ARG A 241 -4.25 18.14 -12.37
N ARG A 242 -4.64 18.60 -11.17
CA ARG A 242 -3.74 18.83 -10.04
C ARG A 242 -3.01 17.56 -9.61
N LEU A 243 -3.71 16.43 -9.61
CA LEU A 243 -3.18 15.14 -9.18
C LEU A 243 -2.56 14.33 -10.33
N GLY A 244 -2.66 14.78 -11.58
CA GLY A 244 -2.19 14.03 -12.75
C GLY A 244 -2.99 12.77 -13.01
N LEU A 245 -4.32 12.82 -12.82
CA LEU A 245 -5.23 11.68 -12.97
C LEU A 245 -6.16 11.83 -14.20
N PRO A 246 -6.57 10.70 -14.81
CA PRO A 246 -6.15 9.32 -14.53
C PRO A 246 -4.70 9.06 -14.92
N ALA A 247 -4.02 8.11 -14.25
CA ALA A 247 -2.65 7.72 -14.54
C ALA A 247 -2.56 6.21 -14.73
N ALA A 248 -2.25 5.78 -15.95
CA ALA A 248 -2.15 4.36 -16.28
C ALA A 248 -0.85 3.72 -15.77
N GLN A 249 0.18 4.51 -15.51
CA GLN A 249 1.51 4.06 -15.12
C GLN A 249 2.23 5.14 -14.30
N GLY A 250 3.40 4.80 -13.74
CA GLY A 250 4.19 5.71 -12.90
C GLY A 250 3.66 5.80 -11.46
N ASN A 251 2.63 5.03 -11.13
CA ASN A 251 2.13 4.92 -9.77
C ASN A 251 2.99 3.95 -8.96
N ARG A 252 3.06 4.15 -7.65
CA ARG A 252 3.77 3.26 -6.75
C ARG A 252 3.19 3.32 -5.34
N LEU A 253 2.96 2.16 -4.75
CA LEU A 253 2.74 2.00 -3.34
C LEU A 253 3.91 1.21 -2.76
N SER A 254 4.50 1.68 -1.68
CA SER A 254 5.50 0.92 -0.93
C SER A 254 5.32 1.19 0.56
N TYR A 255 5.58 0.18 1.38
CA TYR A 255 5.46 0.32 2.82
C TYR A 255 6.33 -0.68 3.56
N ASP A 256 6.71 -0.28 4.78
CA ASP A 256 7.16 -1.16 5.82
C ASP A 256 5.99 -1.41 6.76
N ALA A 257 5.80 -2.65 7.14
CA ALA A 257 4.70 -3.07 7.99
C ALA A 257 5.19 -4.03 9.08
N SER A 258 4.46 -4.02 10.18
CA SER A 258 4.53 -5.07 11.18
C SER A 258 3.14 -5.65 11.39
N TYR A 259 3.08 -6.92 11.78
CA TYR A 259 1.84 -7.50 12.27
C TYR A 259 2.08 -8.35 13.51
N THR A 260 1.05 -8.44 14.31
CA THR A 260 0.94 -9.31 15.47
C THR A 260 -0.36 -10.10 15.36
N PHE A 261 -0.44 -11.22 16.05
CA PHE A 261 -1.64 -12.05 16.00
C PHE A 261 -1.92 -12.75 17.33
N LYS A 262 -3.18 -13.14 17.50
CA LYS A 262 -3.67 -14.07 18.51
C LYS A 262 -4.61 -15.06 17.88
N THR A 263 -4.66 -16.28 18.41
CA THR A 263 -5.74 -17.20 18.08
C THR A 263 -7.03 -16.76 18.75
N TYR A 264 -8.18 -17.12 18.19
CA TYR A 264 -9.47 -16.62 18.68
C TYR A 264 -9.83 -17.12 20.07
N ASP A 265 -9.32 -18.28 20.49
CA ASP A 265 -9.45 -18.78 21.87
C ASP A 265 -8.63 -17.96 22.89
N GLN A 266 -7.67 -17.14 22.42
CA GLN A 266 -6.89 -16.21 23.26
C GLN A 266 -7.48 -14.78 23.31
N LEU A 267 -8.51 -14.50 22.51
CA LEU A 267 -9.20 -13.22 22.55
C LEU A 267 -10.17 -13.16 23.75
N PRO A 268 -10.44 -11.95 24.30
CA PRO A 268 -11.42 -11.82 25.38
C PRO A 268 -12.80 -12.35 24.98
N ALA A 269 -13.48 -13.03 25.89
CA ALA A 269 -14.79 -13.66 25.65
C ALA A 269 -15.92 -12.67 25.26
N ASP A 270 -15.72 -11.37 25.46
CA ASP A 270 -16.68 -10.32 25.10
C ASP A 270 -16.63 -9.90 23.63
N HIS A 271 -15.65 -10.36 22.89
CA HIS A 271 -15.47 -10.06 21.46
C HIS A 271 -16.69 -10.43 20.60
N ASP A 272 -17.34 -11.57 20.92
CA ASP A 272 -18.55 -12.05 20.20
C ASP A 272 -19.82 -11.25 20.53
N LYS A 273 -19.86 -10.53 21.65
CA LYS A 273 -21.07 -9.82 22.11
C LYS A 273 -21.19 -8.42 21.52
N GLU A 274 -20.08 -7.74 21.33
CA GLU A 274 -20.06 -6.36 20.83
C GLU A 274 -20.46 -6.29 19.35
N GLN A 275 -20.07 -7.28 18.55
CA GLN A 275 -20.47 -7.35 17.13
C GLN A 275 -21.94 -7.71 16.92
N LYS A 276 -22.59 -8.45 17.83
CA LYS A 276 -24.02 -8.74 17.76
C LYS A 276 -24.92 -7.58 18.13
N GLY A 277 -24.41 -6.63 18.95
CA GLY A 277 -25.17 -5.45 19.40
C GLY A 277 -25.26 -4.34 18.35
N GLY A 278 -24.27 -4.22 17.45
CA GLY A 278 -24.21 -3.15 16.45
C GLY A 278 -25.17 -3.30 15.26
N ASN A 279 -25.82 -4.43 15.08
CA ASN A 279 -26.67 -4.72 13.91
C ASN A 279 -28.18 -4.56 14.18
N LEU A 280 -28.59 -4.04 15.35
CA LEU A 280 -29.99 -3.90 15.76
C LEU A 280 -30.52 -2.45 15.78
N SER A 281 -29.74 -1.48 15.29
CA SER A 281 -30.20 -0.09 15.17
C SER A 281 -29.88 0.49 13.79
N ARG A 282 -30.70 0.12 12.80
CA ARG A 282 -30.97 0.89 11.57
C ARG A 282 -32.37 0.61 11.09
#